data_589f71e3895909c7e9ae0376db6c49c9
#
_entry.id   589f71e3895909c7e9ae0376db6c49c9
#
_cell.length_a   1.000
_cell.length_b   1.000
_cell.length_c   1.000
_cell.angle_alpha   90.00
_cell.angle_beta   90.00
_cell.angle_gamma   90.00
#
_symmetry.space_group_name_H-M   'P 1'
#
loop_
_entity.id
_entity.type
_entity.pdbx_description
1 polymer ?
#
loop_
_entity_poly.entity_id
_entity_poly.type
_entity_poly.pdbx_seq_one_letter_code
_entity_poly.pdbx_strand_id
1 'polypeptide(L)'
;MRAPRTVTRRSHRARAALTATAAFVVLAALVPATASAAGTQEVDAALPYVCAFPSGPVPATVRISAEFPQHTRAGEAFSPAGVTTAVELPAEAVAGLAGSDVTEVRAVTALAVAVAQDEATATALWRGGSDPAPLPESGPLTLTTTGDVPSVTGQGDGDLTFTAGDLVLGLTPGPADGSGDGEATGIPAVDCALAEDAPDDGLL
;
A
#
# COMPACT_ATOMS: atom_id res chain seq x y z
N MET A 1 59.29 -65.66 22.31
CA MET A 1 59.57 -65.79 23.77
C MET A 1 58.26 -65.54 24.52
N ARG A 2 57.75 -66.60 25.05
CA ARG A 2 57.15 -66.82 26.37
C ARG A 2 55.97 -65.94 26.77
N ALA A 3 54.82 -66.61 26.72
CA ALA A 3 53.70 -66.52 27.65
C ALA A 3 54.10 -66.68 29.13
N PRO A 4 53.33 -66.70 30.16
CA PRO A 4 51.89 -67.01 30.22
C PRO A 4 51.12 -66.43 31.44
N ARG A 5 49.76 -66.72 31.49
CA ARG A 5 48.90 -67.05 32.66
C ARG A 5 48.60 -65.91 33.65
N THR A 6 47.42 -65.78 34.17
CA THR A 6 46.67 -66.71 34.98
C THR A 6 45.18 -66.32 35.12
N VAL A 7 44.34 -67.30 35.08
CA VAL A 7 42.94 -67.37 35.43
C VAL A 7 42.69 -67.09 36.92
N THR A 8 41.62 -66.41 37.28
CA THR A 8 40.94 -66.70 38.55
C THR A 8 39.42 -66.44 38.39
N ARG A 9 38.71 -67.48 38.59
CA ARG A 9 37.27 -67.70 38.72
C ARG A 9 36.86 -67.41 40.15
N ARG A 10 35.71 -66.75 40.38
CA ARG A 10 34.75 -66.97 41.52
C ARG A 10 33.52 -66.11 41.27
N SER A 11 32.46 -66.72 40.91
CA SER A 11 31.33 -67.39 41.61
C SER A 11 30.49 -66.48 42.52
N HIS A 12 29.22 -66.41 42.11
CA HIS A 12 27.98 -66.31 42.89
C HIS A 12 27.69 -65.02 43.69
N ARG A 13 26.63 -64.34 43.29
CA ARG A 13 25.34 -64.36 44.04
C ARG A 13 24.26 -63.60 43.30
N ALA A 14 23.22 -64.34 43.00
CA ALA A 14 21.96 -63.76 42.56
C ALA A 14 21.36 -62.86 43.64
N ARG A 15 20.98 -61.67 43.28
CA ARG A 15 19.99 -60.90 44.00
C ARG A 15 19.04 -60.29 42.98
N ALA A 16 17.81 -60.75 43.03
CA ALA A 16 16.66 -60.15 42.39
C ALA A 16 16.49 -58.71 42.90
N ALA A 17 16.42 -57.76 42.03
CA ALA A 17 15.98 -56.41 42.34
C ALA A 17 15.02 -55.95 41.25
N LEU A 18 13.82 -55.67 41.71
CA LEU A 18 12.66 -55.16 40.99
C LEU A 18 13.01 -54.08 39.99
N THR A 19 12.62 -54.30 38.75
CA THR A 19 12.56 -53.27 37.70
C THR A 19 11.35 -52.39 37.93
N ALA A 20 11.56 -51.22 38.50
CA ALA A 20 10.61 -50.12 38.44
C ALA A 20 10.70 -49.48 37.07
N THR A 21 9.77 -49.74 36.16
CA THR A 21 9.56 -49.07 34.90
C THR A 21 9.04 -47.67 35.19
N ALA A 22 9.92 -46.68 35.21
CA ALA A 22 9.52 -45.26 35.18
C ALA A 22 9.07 -44.92 33.75
N ALA A 23 7.74 -44.86 33.55
CA ALA A 23 7.17 -44.32 32.35
C ALA A 23 7.44 -42.79 32.31
N PHE A 24 8.40 -42.35 31.50
CA PHE A 24 8.57 -40.95 31.17
C PHE A 24 7.43 -40.53 30.23
N VAL A 25 6.40 -39.90 30.77
CA VAL A 25 5.41 -39.16 30.00
C VAL A 25 6.11 -37.89 29.53
N VAL A 26 6.57 -37.88 28.26
CA VAL A 26 6.99 -36.66 27.58
C VAL A 26 5.71 -35.87 27.30
N LEU A 27 5.39 -34.90 28.16
CA LEU A 27 4.45 -33.84 27.80
C LEU A 27 5.14 -32.97 26.74
N ALA A 28 4.82 -33.24 25.47
CA ALA A 28 5.09 -32.26 24.41
C ALA A 28 4.20 -31.05 24.69
N ALA A 29 4.77 -30.02 25.29
CA ALA A 29 4.15 -28.72 25.37
C ALA A 29 4.03 -28.20 23.93
N LEU A 30 2.84 -28.31 23.35
CA LEU A 30 2.44 -27.54 22.18
C LEU A 30 2.46 -26.07 22.60
N VAL A 31 3.60 -25.42 22.41
CA VAL A 31 3.69 -23.96 22.43
C VAL A 31 2.88 -23.52 21.24
N PRO A 32 1.71 -22.85 21.41
CA PRO A 32 1.06 -22.23 20.28
C PRO A 32 2.07 -21.20 19.74
N ALA A 33 2.51 -21.43 18.51
CA ALA A 33 3.18 -20.36 17.77
C ALA A 33 2.15 -19.24 17.70
N THR A 34 2.32 -18.20 18.50
CA THR A 34 1.62 -16.94 18.30
C THR A 34 2.06 -16.47 16.93
N ALA A 35 1.23 -16.70 15.90
CA ALA A 35 1.33 -15.98 14.67
C ALA A 35 1.22 -14.51 15.10
N SER A 36 2.34 -13.79 15.07
CA SER A 36 2.32 -12.34 15.14
C SER A 36 1.45 -11.92 13.98
N ALA A 37 0.25 -11.43 14.25
CA ALA A 37 -0.53 -10.76 13.24
C ALA A 37 0.36 -9.62 12.77
N ALA A 38 0.79 -9.67 11.51
CA ALA A 38 1.50 -8.58 10.89
C ALA A 38 0.54 -7.38 11.00
N GLY A 39 0.89 -6.39 11.84
CA GLY A 39 0.09 -5.19 11.99
C GLY A 39 0.08 -4.44 10.67
N THR A 40 -1.00 -3.70 10.42
CA THR A 40 -1.06 -2.71 9.35
C THR A 40 -0.85 -1.31 9.93
N GLN A 41 -0.27 -0.43 9.14
CA GLN A 41 -0.15 1.00 9.41
C GLN A 41 -1.04 1.73 8.42
N GLU A 42 -1.98 2.50 8.93
CA GLU A 42 -2.80 3.39 8.11
C GLU A 42 -2.05 4.70 7.87
N VAL A 43 -2.09 5.17 6.63
CA VAL A 43 -1.59 6.46 6.19
C VAL A 43 -2.76 7.26 5.64
N ASP A 44 -2.85 8.52 6.03
CA ASP A 44 -3.81 9.51 5.52
C ASP A 44 -3.07 10.85 5.40
N ALA A 45 -2.59 11.15 4.20
CA ALA A 45 -1.84 12.36 3.90
C ALA A 45 -2.68 13.30 3.03
N ALA A 46 -2.74 14.59 3.42
CA ALA A 46 -3.36 15.65 2.63
C ALA A 46 -2.26 16.58 2.12
N LEU A 47 -2.04 16.58 0.82
CA LEU A 47 -0.93 17.25 0.17
C LEU A 47 -1.42 18.36 -0.78
N PRO A 48 -0.79 19.54 -0.76
CA PRO A 48 -1.08 20.60 -1.70
C PRO A 48 -0.45 20.29 -3.06
N TYR A 49 -1.22 20.47 -4.12
CA TYR A 49 -0.80 20.32 -5.50
C TYR A 49 -1.13 21.57 -6.31
N VAL A 50 -0.42 21.77 -7.41
CA VAL A 50 -0.74 22.76 -8.43
C VAL A 50 -1.00 22.01 -9.73
N CYS A 51 -2.24 22.11 -10.24
CA CYS A 51 -2.69 21.42 -11.44
C CYS A 51 -2.72 22.37 -12.65
N ALA A 52 -2.15 21.98 -13.78
CA ALA A 52 -2.05 22.77 -14.99
C ALA A 52 -3.32 22.63 -15.85
N PHE A 53 -4.40 23.31 -15.48
CA PHE A 53 -5.62 23.36 -16.28
C PHE A 53 -5.44 24.22 -17.52
N PRO A 54 -6.24 24.03 -18.58
CA PRO A 54 -6.23 24.91 -19.75
C PRO A 54 -6.48 26.39 -19.44
N SER A 55 -7.19 26.68 -18.35
CA SER A 55 -7.43 28.04 -17.85
C SER A 55 -6.26 28.64 -17.07
N GLY A 56 -5.24 27.84 -16.77
CA GLY A 56 -4.08 28.22 -15.97
C GLY A 56 -3.86 27.28 -14.78
N PRO A 57 -2.77 27.52 -14.03
CA PRO A 57 -2.48 26.71 -12.85
C PRO A 57 -3.51 26.94 -11.74
N VAL A 58 -4.02 25.85 -11.17
CA VAL A 58 -5.05 25.85 -10.12
C VAL A 58 -4.53 25.06 -8.92
N PRO A 59 -4.59 25.59 -7.68
CA PRO A 59 -4.28 24.83 -6.50
C PRO A 59 -5.35 23.76 -6.27
N ALA A 60 -4.92 22.57 -5.86
CA ALA A 60 -5.77 21.45 -5.50
C ALA A 60 -5.25 20.79 -4.22
N THR A 61 -6.13 20.15 -3.46
CA THR A 61 -5.71 19.30 -2.34
C THR A 61 -5.87 17.85 -2.75
N VAL A 62 -4.81 17.08 -2.62
CA VAL A 62 -4.84 15.64 -2.87
C VAL A 62 -4.69 14.90 -1.55
N ARG A 63 -5.71 14.14 -1.16
CA ARG A 63 -5.67 13.25 -0.01
C ARG A 63 -5.38 11.84 -0.47
N ILE A 64 -4.38 11.22 0.12
CA ILE A 64 -3.96 9.86 -0.18
C ILE A 64 -4.14 9.04 1.08
N SER A 65 -4.94 7.96 0.99
CA SER A 65 -5.11 7.01 2.09
C SER A 65 -4.67 5.63 1.63
N ALA A 66 -3.96 4.91 2.48
CA ALA A 66 -3.46 3.57 2.21
C ALA A 66 -3.19 2.81 3.52
N GLU A 67 -3.22 1.48 3.45
CA GLU A 67 -2.80 0.59 4.53
C GLU A 67 -1.53 -0.15 4.10
N PHE A 68 -0.49 -0.03 4.91
CA PHE A 68 0.79 -0.70 4.68
C PHE A 68 1.01 -1.79 5.73
N PRO A 69 1.67 -2.91 5.40
CA PRO A 69 2.15 -3.85 6.40
C PRO A 69 3.25 -3.19 7.24
N GLN A 70 3.17 -3.30 8.57
CA GLN A 70 4.21 -2.76 9.46
C GLN A 70 5.58 -3.43 9.28
N HIS A 71 5.59 -4.67 8.84
CA HIS A 71 6.81 -5.44 8.60
C HIS A 71 6.65 -6.30 7.36
N THR A 72 7.66 -6.28 6.51
CA THR A 72 7.81 -7.17 5.36
C THR A 72 9.15 -7.90 5.46
N ARG A 73 9.22 -9.11 4.90
CA ARG A 73 10.51 -9.81 4.80
C ARG A 73 11.26 -9.37 3.55
N ALA A 74 12.59 -9.34 3.65
CA ALA A 74 13.42 -9.09 2.47
C ALA A 74 13.07 -10.08 1.35
N GLY A 75 12.86 -9.57 0.14
CA GLY A 75 12.47 -10.37 -1.02
C GLY A 75 10.98 -10.75 -1.08
N GLU A 76 10.17 -10.42 -0.07
CA GLU A 76 8.72 -10.64 -0.09
C GLU A 76 8.01 -9.43 -0.72
N ALA A 77 7.20 -9.71 -1.73
CA ALA A 77 6.40 -8.68 -2.38
C ALA A 77 5.13 -8.40 -1.59
N PHE A 78 4.78 -7.12 -1.43
CA PHE A 78 3.50 -6.69 -0.88
C PHE A 78 2.90 -5.58 -1.73
N SER A 79 1.59 -5.39 -1.64
CA SER A 79 0.90 -4.21 -2.19
C SER A 79 0.20 -3.48 -1.06
N PRO A 80 0.27 -2.14 -1.02
CA PRO A 80 -0.59 -1.37 -0.13
C PRO A 80 -2.07 -1.73 -0.36
N ALA A 81 -2.85 -1.78 0.70
CA ALA A 81 -4.27 -2.06 0.64
C ALA A 81 -5.11 -0.79 0.86
N GLY A 82 -6.39 -0.83 0.48
CA GLY A 82 -7.32 0.27 0.73
C GLY A 82 -6.91 1.61 0.10
N VAL A 83 -6.10 1.57 -0.98
CA VAL A 83 -5.55 2.79 -1.58
C VAL A 83 -6.65 3.61 -2.22
N THR A 84 -6.76 4.86 -1.77
CA THR A 84 -7.64 5.86 -2.36
C THR A 84 -6.87 7.15 -2.62
N THR A 85 -7.21 7.83 -3.72
CA THR A 85 -6.72 9.17 -4.02
C THR A 85 -7.92 10.08 -4.21
N ALA A 86 -8.13 11.02 -3.29
CA ALA A 86 -9.20 12.01 -3.38
C ALA A 86 -8.60 13.36 -3.78
N VAL A 87 -9.08 13.89 -4.90
CA VAL A 87 -8.66 15.20 -5.43
C VAL A 87 -9.77 16.20 -5.18
N GLU A 88 -9.49 17.21 -4.38
CA GLU A 88 -10.38 18.34 -4.13
C GLU A 88 -10.03 19.48 -5.06
N LEU A 89 -10.94 19.77 -5.99
CA LEU A 89 -10.85 20.87 -6.94
C LEU A 89 -11.58 22.09 -6.39
N PRO A 90 -11.01 23.30 -6.43
CA PRO A 90 -11.68 24.51 -6.00
C PRO A 90 -12.80 24.93 -6.97
N ALA A 91 -13.68 25.80 -6.51
CA ALA A 91 -14.86 26.21 -7.26
C ALA A 91 -14.54 26.79 -8.65
N GLU A 92 -13.40 27.48 -8.80
CA GLU A 92 -12.96 28.03 -10.09
C GLU A 92 -12.62 26.94 -11.12
N ALA A 93 -11.99 25.85 -10.69
CA ALA A 93 -11.74 24.70 -11.57
C ALA A 93 -13.04 24.01 -11.96
N VAL A 94 -13.94 23.84 -11.00
CA VAL A 94 -15.28 23.25 -11.22
C VAL A 94 -16.10 24.06 -12.21
N ALA A 95 -16.08 25.38 -12.09
CA ALA A 95 -16.79 26.29 -13.04
C ALA A 95 -16.24 26.13 -14.47
N GLY A 96 -14.96 25.81 -14.63
CA GLY A 96 -14.33 25.53 -15.92
C GLY A 96 -14.78 24.20 -16.55
N LEU A 97 -15.32 23.25 -15.74
CA LEU A 97 -15.88 21.99 -16.21
C LEU A 97 -17.35 22.10 -16.65
N ALA A 98 -18.05 23.13 -16.15
CA ALA A 98 -19.47 23.30 -16.39
C ALA A 98 -19.72 23.63 -17.87
N GLY A 99 -20.49 22.79 -18.55
CA GLY A 99 -21.08 23.02 -19.88
C GLY A 99 -22.59 22.95 -19.79
N SER A 100 -23.30 23.27 -20.87
CA SER A 100 -24.77 23.30 -20.88
C SER A 100 -25.41 21.95 -20.51
N ASP A 101 -24.73 20.84 -20.77
CA ASP A 101 -25.27 19.48 -20.59
C ASP A 101 -24.40 18.64 -19.63
N VAL A 102 -23.41 19.25 -18.95
CA VAL A 102 -22.54 18.55 -18.01
C VAL A 102 -23.19 18.56 -16.63
N THR A 103 -23.56 17.41 -16.14
CA THR A 103 -24.17 17.22 -14.82
C THR A 103 -23.35 16.30 -13.93
N GLU A 104 -22.45 15.52 -14.51
CA GLU A 104 -21.56 14.60 -13.81
C GLU A 104 -20.12 14.70 -14.34
N VAL A 105 -19.19 14.25 -13.55
CA VAL A 105 -17.79 14.09 -13.96
C VAL A 105 -17.24 12.81 -13.41
N ARG A 106 -16.42 12.12 -14.20
CA ARG A 106 -15.59 10.99 -13.79
C ARG A 106 -14.14 11.39 -13.77
N ALA A 107 -13.38 10.83 -12.84
CA ALA A 107 -11.94 11.02 -12.78
C ALA A 107 -11.21 9.71 -13.00
N VAL A 108 -10.05 9.82 -13.61
CA VAL A 108 -8.99 8.82 -13.55
C VAL A 108 -7.73 9.49 -13.03
N THR A 109 -7.00 8.81 -12.15
CA THR A 109 -5.77 9.32 -11.60
C THR A 109 -4.61 8.38 -11.89
N ALA A 110 -3.42 8.95 -12.07
CA ALA A 110 -2.17 8.23 -12.11
C ALA A 110 -1.16 9.02 -11.26
N LEU A 111 -0.93 8.53 -10.03
CA LEU A 111 -0.02 9.14 -9.07
C LEU A 111 1.32 8.41 -9.13
N ALA A 112 2.40 9.13 -9.37
CA ALA A 112 3.74 8.62 -9.23
C ALA A 112 4.12 8.61 -7.74
N VAL A 113 4.51 7.44 -7.22
CA VAL A 113 4.97 7.28 -5.84
C VAL A 113 6.40 6.79 -5.87
N ALA A 114 7.31 7.59 -5.36
CA ALA A 114 8.68 7.17 -5.15
C ALA A 114 8.75 6.23 -3.95
N VAL A 115 9.40 5.10 -4.13
CA VAL A 115 9.66 4.11 -3.08
C VAL A 115 11.16 4.05 -2.88
N ALA A 116 11.62 4.31 -1.67
CA ALA A 116 13.04 4.27 -1.35
C ALA A 116 13.32 3.30 -0.20
N GLN A 117 14.45 2.61 -0.29
CA GLN A 117 15.01 1.76 0.76
C GLN A 117 16.53 1.89 0.70
N ASP A 118 17.15 2.41 1.76
CA ASP A 118 18.57 2.74 1.79
C ASP A 118 18.98 3.63 0.60
N GLU A 119 19.88 3.15 -0.27
CA GLU A 119 20.29 3.87 -1.49
C GLU A 119 19.48 3.49 -2.73
N ALA A 120 18.58 2.50 -2.64
CA ALA A 120 17.76 2.03 -3.73
C ALA A 120 16.47 2.87 -3.83
N THR A 121 16.13 3.30 -5.04
CA THR A 121 14.88 4.03 -5.33
C THR A 121 14.18 3.41 -6.53
N ALA A 122 12.85 3.44 -6.50
CA ALA A 122 11.99 3.03 -7.61
C ALA A 122 10.75 3.92 -7.64
N THR A 123 10.07 3.99 -8.80
CA THR A 123 8.79 4.69 -8.91
C THR A 123 7.69 3.69 -9.19
N ALA A 124 6.68 3.68 -8.33
CA ALA A 124 5.43 2.96 -8.50
C ALA A 124 4.37 3.91 -9.06
N LEU A 125 3.57 3.46 -10.02
CA LEU A 125 2.48 4.26 -10.57
C LEU A 125 1.15 3.73 -10.04
N TRP A 126 0.53 4.49 -9.14
CA TRP A 126 -0.77 4.17 -8.56
C TRP A 126 -1.87 4.72 -9.46
N ARG A 127 -2.74 3.84 -9.96
CA ARG A 127 -3.81 4.21 -10.87
C ARG A 127 -5.16 3.97 -10.25
N GLY A 128 -6.08 4.91 -10.46
CA GLY A 128 -7.43 4.77 -9.96
C GLY A 128 -8.46 5.39 -10.90
N GLY A 129 -9.70 4.94 -10.74
CA GLY A 129 -10.87 5.51 -11.38
C GLY A 129 -11.94 5.83 -10.36
N SER A 130 -12.76 6.85 -10.62
CA SER A 130 -13.92 7.20 -9.81
C SER A 130 -15.21 6.71 -10.45
N ASP A 131 -16.22 6.52 -9.60
CA ASP A 131 -17.59 6.56 -10.07
C ASP A 131 -17.95 7.96 -10.57
N PRO A 132 -19.03 8.13 -11.39
CA PRO A 132 -19.55 9.44 -11.74
C PRO A 132 -19.91 10.23 -10.48
N ALA A 133 -19.43 11.44 -10.38
CA ALA A 133 -19.77 12.37 -9.31
C ALA A 133 -20.61 13.53 -9.87
N PRO A 134 -21.71 13.93 -9.20
CA PRO A 134 -22.50 15.06 -9.65
C PRO A 134 -21.67 16.34 -9.62
N LEU A 135 -21.75 17.11 -10.70
CA LEU A 135 -21.08 18.41 -10.78
C LEU A 135 -21.87 19.42 -9.95
N PRO A 136 -21.29 20.04 -8.90
CA PRO A 136 -22.01 21.03 -8.11
C PRO A 136 -22.23 22.31 -8.91
N GLU A 137 -23.38 22.96 -8.71
CA GLU A 137 -23.67 24.26 -9.32
C GLU A 137 -22.70 25.36 -8.84
N SER A 138 -22.15 25.19 -7.65
CA SER A 138 -21.15 26.08 -7.05
C SER A 138 -20.37 25.37 -5.95
N GLY A 139 -19.15 25.81 -5.67
CA GLY A 139 -18.31 25.27 -4.62
C GLY A 139 -17.26 24.26 -5.13
N PRO A 140 -16.48 23.68 -4.22
CA PRO A 140 -15.47 22.70 -4.55
C PRO A 140 -16.07 21.34 -4.93
N LEU A 141 -15.30 20.53 -5.63
CA LEU A 141 -15.63 19.15 -5.99
C LEU A 141 -14.54 18.21 -5.53
N THR A 142 -14.93 17.18 -4.79
CA THR A 142 -14.01 16.10 -4.41
C THR A 142 -14.28 14.86 -5.27
N LEU A 143 -13.25 14.38 -5.95
CA LEU A 143 -13.26 13.18 -6.76
C LEU A 143 -12.39 12.12 -6.10
N THR A 144 -12.99 11.03 -5.65
CA THR A 144 -12.25 9.92 -5.03
C THR A 144 -12.08 8.79 -6.03
N THR A 145 -10.84 8.43 -6.27
CA THR A 145 -10.47 7.31 -7.14
C THR A 145 -9.93 6.15 -6.33
N THR A 146 -10.26 4.94 -6.75
CA THR A 146 -9.74 3.68 -6.25
C THR A 146 -9.22 2.87 -7.40
N GLY A 147 -8.24 1.99 -7.17
CA GLY A 147 -7.71 1.17 -8.26
C GLY A 147 -6.49 0.35 -7.89
N ASP A 148 -5.72 0.03 -8.92
CA ASP A 148 -4.61 -0.89 -8.81
C ASP A 148 -3.32 -0.18 -8.38
N VAL A 149 -2.66 -0.81 -7.43
CA VAL A 149 -1.34 -0.41 -6.93
C VAL A 149 -0.35 -1.55 -7.17
N PRO A 150 0.77 -1.29 -7.85
CA PRO A 150 1.76 -2.32 -8.10
C PRO A 150 2.38 -2.82 -6.79
N SER A 151 2.77 -4.09 -6.78
CA SER A 151 3.49 -4.65 -5.64
C SER A 151 4.91 -4.09 -5.53
N VAL A 152 5.35 -3.92 -4.30
CA VAL A 152 6.70 -3.49 -3.93
C VAL A 152 7.42 -4.65 -3.27
N THR A 153 8.72 -4.80 -3.53
CA THR A 153 9.56 -5.82 -2.91
C THR A 153 10.73 -5.13 -2.21
N GLY A 154 10.80 -5.24 -0.90
CA GLY A 154 11.94 -4.78 -0.13
C GLY A 154 13.18 -5.64 -0.39
N GLN A 155 14.35 -5.01 -0.55
CA GLN A 155 15.60 -5.70 -0.85
C GLN A 155 16.39 -6.10 0.41
N GLY A 156 16.06 -5.54 1.56
CA GLY A 156 16.77 -5.72 2.82
C GLY A 156 15.88 -5.48 4.04
N ASP A 157 16.53 -5.33 5.19
CA ASP A 157 15.87 -5.11 6.49
C ASP A 157 15.67 -3.61 6.81
N GLY A 158 15.96 -2.70 5.86
CA GLY A 158 15.81 -1.25 6.01
C GLY A 158 14.36 -0.80 5.90
N ASP A 159 14.09 0.39 6.41
CA ASP A 159 12.77 1.03 6.29
C ASP A 159 12.45 1.36 4.83
N LEU A 160 11.20 1.13 4.43
CA LEU A 160 10.66 1.55 3.15
C LEU A 160 9.95 2.90 3.34
N THR A 161 10.32 3.87 2.53
CA THR A 161 9.66 5.17 2.49
C THR A 161 8.89 5.33 1.19
N PHE A 162 7.72 5.96 1.29
CA PHE A 162 6.84 6.23 0.15
C PHE A 162 6.63 7.73 0.07
N THR A 163 6.91 8.32 -1.08
CA THR A 163 6.78 9.76 -1.29
C THR A 163 5.92 10.01 -2.52
N ALA A 164 4.87 10.81 -2.35
CA ALA A 164 4.01 11.23 -3.45
C ALA A 164 4.77 12.18 -4.37
N GLY A 165 4.67 11.94 -5.66
CA GLY A 165 5.23 12.78 -6.72
C GLY A 165 4.15 13.33 -7.63
N ASP A 166 4.44 13.43 -8.92
CA ASP A 166 3.51 13.96 -9.90
C ASP A 166 2.21 13.14 -10.01
N LEU A 167 1.11 13.86 -10.18
CA LEU A 167 -0.22 13.29 -10.38
C LEU A 167 -0.75 13.71 -11.76
N VAL A 168 -1.19 12.74 -12.56
CA VAL A 168 -1.96 12.99 -13.77
C VAL A 168 -3.44 12.78 -13.49
N LEU A 169 -4.26 13.79 -13.75
CA LEU A 169 -5.71 13.78 -13.55
C LEU A 169 -6.42 13.85 -14.89
N GLY A 170 -7.11 12.76 -15.26
CA GLY A 170 -8.03 12.74 -16.39
C GLY A 170 -9.45 13.01 -15.92
N LEU A 171 -10.15 13.95 -16.56
CA LEU A 171 -11.53 14.31 -16.24
C LEU A 171 -12.41 14.05 -17.46
N THR A 172 -13.51 13.35 -17.25
CA THR A 172 -14.50 13.07 -18.29
C THR A 172 -15.85 13.61 -17.82
N PRO A 173 -16.25 14.82 -18.28
CA PRO A 173 -17.58 15.36 -18.04
C PRO A 173 -18.62 14.61 -18.86
N GLY A 174 -19.83 14.48 -18.34
CA GLY A 174 -20.92 13.78 -19.01
C GLY A 174 -22.29 14.18 -18.48
N PRO A 175 -23.35 13.76 -19.18
CA PRO A 175 -24.74 13.87 -18.70
C PRO A 175 -25.02 12.78 -17.65
N ALA A 176 -25.92 13.05 -16.70
CA ALA A 176 -26.32 12.14 -15.64
C ALA A 176 -26.95 10.82 -16.13
N ASP A 177 -27.55 10.82 -17.30
CA ASP A 177 -28.30 9.68 -17.85
C ASP A 177 -27.40 8.70 -18.65
N GLY A 178 -26.10 8.98 -18.76
CA GLY A 178 -25.17 8.14 -19.50
C GLY A 178 -25.47 8.02 -21.00
N SER A 179 -26.44 8.80 -21.51
CA SER A 179 -26.90 8.73 -22.89
C SER A 179 -25.99 9.40 -23.91
N GLY A 180 -24.81 9.82 -23.46
CA GLY A 180 -23.78 10.43 -24.31
C GLY A 180 -23.15 9.41 -25.26
N ASP A 181 -23.84 9.01 -26.33
CA ASP A 181 -23.26 8.34 -27.52
C ASP A 181 -22.31 9.25 -28.31
N GLY A 182 -22.13 10.49 -27.85
CA GLY A 182 -21.11 11.40 -28.36
C GLY A 182 -19.76 11.05 -27.75
N GLU A 183 -18.71 11.06 -28.58
CA GLU A 183 -17.33 11.07 -28.07
C GLU A 183 -17.27 12.11 -26.94
N ALA A 184 -17.28 11.61 -25.69
CA ALA A 184 -17.07 12.46 -24.54
C ALA A 184 -15.74 13.17 -24.81
N THR A 185 -15.81 14.45 -25.17
CA THR A 185 -14.63 15.27 -25.37
C THR A 185 -14.00 15.44 -24.00
N GLY A 186 -13.20 14.41 -23.62
CA GLY A 186 -12.46 14.42 -22.38
C GLY A 186 -11.62 15.69 -22.32
N ILE A 187 -11.56 16.29 -21.17
CA ILE A 187 -10.61 17.34 -20.92
C ILE A 187 -9.21 16.72 -21.08
N PRO A 188 -8.28 17.37 -21.79
CA PRO A 188 -6.91 16.89 -21.82
C PRO A 188 -6.43 16.54 -20.42
N ALA A 189 -5.66 15.47 -20.29
CA ALA A 189 -5.09 15.09 -19.01
C ALA A 189 -4.38 16.29 -18.37
N VAL A 190 -4.68 16.55 -17.11
CA VAL A 190 -4.16 17.67 -16.33
C VAL A 190 -3.00 17.16 -15.51
N ASP A 191 -1.82 17.72 -15.74
CA ASP A 191 -0.64 17.45 -14.94
C ASP A 191 -0.68 18.27 -13.65
N CYS A 192 -0.51 17.61 -12.52
CA CYS A 192 -0.49 18.22 -11.19
C CYS A 192 0.86 17.91 -10.55
N ALA A 193 1.58 18.93 -10.13
CA ALA A 193 2.82 18.82 -9.40
C ALA A 193 2.59 19.11 -7.92
N LEU A 194 3.35 18.44 -7.05
CA LEU A 194 3.38 18.73 -5.63
C LEU A 194 3.81 20.21 -5.43
N ALA A 195 3.10 20.94 -4.57
CA ALA A 195 3.46 22.33 -4.30
C ALA A 195 4.80 22.40 -3.54
N GLU A 196 5.58 23.47 -3.76
CA GLU A 196 6.91 23.63 -3.15
C GLU A 196 6.87 23.72 -1.61
N ASP A 197 5.72 24.06 -1.05
CA ASP A 197 5.47 24.17 0.40
C ASP A 197 4.78 22.93 0.99
N ALA A 198 4.77 21.81 0.25
CA ALA A 198 4.19 20.58 0.75
C ALA A 198 4.90 20.09 2.02
N PRO A 199 4.16 19.65 3.03
CA PRO A 199 4.75 19.11 4.24
C PRO A 199 5.57 17.85 3.93
N ASP A 200 6.71 17.70 4.60
CA ASP A 200 7.62 16.54 4.52
C ASP A 200 7.91 16.07 3.07
N ASP A 201 7.97 17.03 2.11
CA ASP A 201 8.23 16.77 0.69
C ASP A 201 7.32 15.69 0.07
N GLY A 202 6.09 15.54 0.59
CA GLY A 202 5.12 14.56 0.10
C GLY A 202 5.24 13.16 0.70
N LEU A 203 5.91 13.00 1.84
CA LEU A 203 6.02 11.71 2.53
C LEU A 203 4.63 11.16 2.92
N LEU A 204 4.41 9.86 2.67
CA LEU A 204 3.19 9.11 2.94
C LEU A 204 3.34 8.23 4.18
#